data_9de242a565d745a58f0ee668662c94b9
#
_entry.id   9de242a565d745a58f0ee668662c94b9
#
_cell.length_a   1.000
_cell.length_b   1.000
_cell.length_c   1.000
_cell.angle_alpha   90.00
_cell.angle_beta   90.00
_cell.angle_gamma   90.00
#
_symmetry.space_group_name_H-M   'P 1'
#
loop_
_entity.id
_entity.type
_entity.pdbx_description
1 polymer ?
#
loop_
_entity_poly.entity_id
_entity_poly.type
_entity_poly.pdbx_seq_one_letter_code
_entity_poly.pdbx_strand_id
1 'polypeptide(L)'
;MTTNKKTPSALLSLLPIIVLVLMLVATVRTYGSDSLSGASQVTLLTVSAICVLIGTCFLRIPWKDFENAITHNISSVTSAILILLLIGALSGTWMVSGVVPSLIYYGIQIIHPDIFLASTCIISAIVSVMTGSSWTTIATIGIALMGIGRAQGFDDGWIAGAIISGAYFGDKISPLSDTTVLASGAVNVPLFKHIRYMLITTIPSLSIALLIFAIAGFVQDTNSTHEISLFTATIKDRFCITPWLLLVPVLTGFMIAKRLPPVVTLFLSTLLAVIFALIFQQQVLHDIAGDNLFKGAMQSIYGSTSIPTDNPVLTSLVATRGMAGMMGTIWLIICAMCFGGAMEAGGMVRGITRLFVRMIKGRTSLVASTVCSGLMLNLAVADQYICILLTGNMFKRIFDRQGFERRLLSRTTEDSVTVTSVLVPWNTCGMTQATVLGVPTMVYLPYCFFNIISPVMSIAIAALGYKIFRTSANQQGDASKA
;
A
#
# COMPACT_ATOMS: atom_id res chain seq x y z
N MET A 1 20.59 23.23 -15.77
CA MET A 1 21.64 22.79 -16.74
C MET A 1 21.36 21.33 -17.10
N THR A 2 20.78 21.08 -18.27
CA THR A 2 20.54 19.73 -18.79
C THR A 2 21.83 19.21 -19.44
N THR A 3 22.73 18.68 -18.65
CA THR A 3 23.85 17.89 -19.17
C THR A 3 23.27 16.72 -19.95
N ASN A 4 23.74 16.58 -21.19
CA ASN A 4 23.36 15.51 -22.13
C ASN A 4 23.88 14.16 -21.59
N LYS A 5 23.32 13.68 -20.47
CA LYS A 5 23.72 12.40 -19.82
C LYS A 5 23.40 11.28 -20.80
N LYS A 6 24.41 10.48 -21.14
CA LYS A 6 24.24 9.27 -21.95
C LYS A 6 23.23 8.35 -21.25
N THR A 7 22.08 8.15 -21.85
CA THR A 7 21.10 7.18 -21.33
C THR A 7 21.59 5.77 -21.69
N PRO A 8 21.63 4.84 -20.73
CA PRO A 8 22.04 3.48 -20.97
C PRO A 8 21.11 2.78 -21.96
N SER A 9 21.60 1.71 -22.61
CA SER A 9 20.76 0.84 -23.43
C SER A 9 19.64 0.21 -22.59
N ALA A 10 18.55 -0.19 -23.23
CA ALA A 10 17.42 -0.81 -22.53
C ALA A 10 17.86 -2.08 -21.78
N LEU A 11 18.72 -2.90 -22.39
CA LEU A 11 19.23 -4.12 -21.75
C LEU A 11 20.05 -3.80 -20.50
N LEU A 12 20.95 -2.81 -20.57
CA LEU A 12 21.77 -2.39 -19.44
C LEU A 12 20.90 -1.79 -18.31
N SER A 13 19.76 -1.17 -18.67
CA SER A 13 18.82 -0.59 -17.72
C SER A 13 17.96 -1.64 -17.00
N LEU A 14 17.65 -2.76 -17.66
CA LEU A 14 16.87 -3.86 -17.08
C LEU A 14 17.72 -4.81 -16.24
N LEU A 15 19.03 -4.88 -16.48
CA LEU A 15 19.95 -5.79 -15.82
C LEU A 15 19.85 -5.74 -14.27
N PRO A 16 19.88 -4.57 -13.60
CA PRO A 16 19.75 -4.52 -12.15
C PRO A 16 18.43 -5.06 -11.63
N ILE A 17 17.32 -4.83 -12.35
CA ILE A 17 16.00 -5.36 -11.94
C ILE A 17 15.98 -6.88 -12.05
N ILE A 18 16.53 -7.44 -13.13
CA ILE A 18 16.63 -8.89 -13.29
C ILE A 18 17.47 -9.50 -12.18
N VAL A 19 18.65 -8.92 -11.89
CA VAL A 19 19.52 -9.36 -10.80
C VAL A 19 18.79 -9.27 -9.45
N LEU A 20 18.07 -8.16 -9.19
CA LEU A 20 17.29 -7.99 -7.97
C LEU A 20 16.27 -9.11 -7.79
N VAL A 21 15.47 -9.37 -8.82
CA VAL A 21 14.43 -10.42 -8.76
C VAL A 21 15.05 -11.79 -8.52
N LEU A 22 16.12 -12.14 -9.24
CA LEU A 22 16.80 -13.42 -9.06
C LEU A 22 17.40 -13.57 -7.66
N MET A 23 18.06 -12.53 -7.14
CA MET A 23 18.61 -12.54 -5.79
C MET A 23 17.52 -12.60 -4.71
N LEU A 24 16.40 -11.87 -4.86
CA LEU A 24 15.29 -11.93 -3.92
C LEU A 24 14.60 -13.30 -3.93
N VAL A 25 14.41 -13.91 -5.10
CA VAL A 25 13.88 -15.29 -5.18
C VAL A 25 14.81 -16.27 -4.47
N ALA A 26 16.11 -16.16 -4.67
CA ALA A 26 17.09 -16.99 -3.97
C ALA A 26 17.05 -16.73 -2.44
N THR A 27 16.98 -15.47 -2.03
CA THR A 27 16.87 -15.06 -0.62
C THR A 27 15.61 -15.64 0.04
N VAL A 28 14.45 -15.49 -0.58
CA VAL A 28 13.18 -16.01 -0.04
C VAL A 28 13.18 -17.54 0.02
N ARG A 29 13.73 -18.22 -0.99
CA ARG A 29 13.86 -19.69 -0.97
C ARG A 29 14.78 -20.20 0.13
N THR A 30 15.83 -19.44 0.47
CA THR A 30 16.85 -19.85 1.46
C THR A 30 16.41 -19.51 2.88
N TYR A 31 15.83 -18.32 3.10
CA TYR A 31 15.51 -17.78 4.42
C TYR A 31 14.02 -17.84 4.77
N GLY A 32 13.12 -18.15 3.83
CA GLY A 32 11.67 -18.20 4.06
C GLY A 32 11.13 -16.90 4.65
N SER A 33 10.41 -16.99 5.76
CA SER A 33 9.86 -15.85 6.51
C SER A 33 10.93 -14.88 7.02
N ASP A 34 12.14 -15.40 7.33
CA ASP A 34 13.23 -14.59 7.88
C ASP A 34 13.98 -13.76 6.82
N SER A 35 13.59 -13.90 5.56
CA SER A 35 14.17 -13.11 4.46
C SER A 35 14.08 -11.59 4.67
N LEU A 36 13.08 -11.12 5.40
CA LEU A 36 12.87 -9.71 5.74
C LEU A 36 13.69 -9.23 6.94
N SER A 37 14.35 -10.14 7.67
CA SER A 37 15.14 -9.84 8.88
C SER A 37 16.59 -9.43 8.58
N GLY A 38 16.93 -9.08 7.32
CA GLY A 38 18.26 -8.60 6.91
C GLY A 38 18.65 -9.01 5.50
N ALA A 39 18.33 -10.23 5.08
CA ALA A 39 18.79 -10.77 3.80
C ALA A 39 18.27 -9.99 2.57
N SER A 40 17.01 -9.55 2.60
CA SER A 40 16.43 -8.69 1.54
C SER A 40 17.07 -7.31 1.52
N GLN A 41 17.41 -6.74 2.67
CA GLN A 41 18.11 -5.46 2.79
C GLN A 41 19.51 -5.52 2.15
N VAL A 42 20.27 -6.57 2.45
CA VAL A 42 21.58 -6.80 1.86
C VAL A 42 21.46 -7.00 0.34
N THR A 43 20.46 -7.73 -0.12
CA THR A 43 20.17 -7.90 -1.55
C THR A 43 19.96 -6.55 -2.25
N LEU A 44 19.11 -5.67 -1.70
CA LEU A 44 18.85 -4.34 -2.25
C LEU A 44 20.11 -3.48 -2.29
N LEU A 45 20.93 -3.47 -1.23
CA LEU A 45 22.19 -2.72 -1.20
C LEU A 45 23.20 -3.28 -2.21
N THR A 46 23.28 -4.61 -2.36
CA THR A 46 24.16 -5.25 -3.34
C THR A 46 23.80 -4.84 -4.76
N VAL A 47 22.50 -4.86 -5.09
CA VAL A 47 22.04 -4.43 -6.42
C VAL A 47 22.21 -2.91 -6.61
N SER A 48 22.06 -2.11 -5.55
CA SER A 48 22.38 -0.68 -5.59
C SER A 48 23.85 -0.44 -5.94
N ALA A 49 24.75 -1.21 -5.34
CA ALA A 49 26.18 -1.15 -5.67
C ALA A 49 26.45 -1.55 -7.14
N ILE A 50 25.76 -2.56 -7.66
CA ILE A 50 25.85 -2.93 -9.08
C ILE A 50 25.38 -1.76 -9.98
N CYS A 51 24.27 -1.07 -9.63
CA CYS A 51 23.83 0.12 -10.36
C CYS A 51 24.90 1.22 -10.37
N VAL A 52 25.52 1.48 -9.22
CA VAL A 52 26.59 2.47 -9.10
C VAL A 52 27.81 2.07 -9.91
N LEU A 53 28.24 0.82 -9.87
CA LEU A 53 29.36 0.30 -10.67
C LEU A 53 29.10 0.44 -12.18
N ILE A 54 27.91 0.06 -12.63
CA ILE A 54 27.51 0.25 -14.02
C ILE A 54 27.57 1.74 -14.39
N GLY A 55 27.01 2.61 -13.55
CA GLY A 55 26.96 4.03 -13.81
C GLY A 55 28.33 4.70 -13.81
N THR A 56 29.20 4.36 -12.87
CA THR A 56 30.54 4.94 -12.76
C THR A 56 31.49 4.40 -13.83
N CYS A 57 31.55 3.08 -14.02
CA CYS A 57 32.50 2.44 -14.95
C CYS A 57 32.12 2.60 -16.42
N PHE A 58 30.83 2.42 -16.77
CA PHE A 58 30.39 2.43 -18.16
C PHE A 58 29.85 3.78 -18.63
N LEU A 59 29.15 4.52 -17.74
CA LEU A 59 28.50 5.78 -18.08
C LEU A 59 29.29 7.02 -17.61
N ARG A 60 30.33 6.81 -16.80
CA ARG A 60 31.19 7.85 -16.23
C ARG A 60 30.43 8.89 -15.41
N ILE A 61 29.42 8.44 -14.68
CA ILE A 61 28.63 9.28 -13.77
C ILE A 61 29.42 9.42 -12.47
N PRO A 62 29.65 10.65 -11.96
CA PRO A 62 30.38 10.84 -10.72
C PRO A 62 29.59 10.35 -9.51
N TRP A 63 30.30 9.84 -8.50
CA TRP A 63 29.67 9.37 -7.24
C TRP A 63 28.72 10.39 -6.61
N LYS A 64 29.07 11.67 -6.68
CA LYS A 64 28.26 12.77 -6.13
C LYS A 64 26.82 12.79 -6.66
N ASP A 65 26.60 12.40 -7.90
CA ASP A 65 25.26 12.33 -8.49
C ASP A 65 24.43 11.18 -7.89
N PHE A 66 25.07 10.05 -7.59
CA PHE A 66 24.44 8.92 -6.90
C PHE A 66 24.12 9.29 -5.44
N GLU A 67 25.07 9.87 -4.73
CA GLU A 67 24.89 10.33 -3.36
C GLU A 67 23.69 11.30 -3.24
N ASN A 68 23.62 12.29 -4.12
CA ASN A 68 22.53 13.26 -4.14
C ASN A 68 21.16 12.60 -4.45
N ALA A 69 21.09 11.66 -5.39
CA ALA A 69 19.85 10.97 -5.74
C ALA A 69 19.39 10.05 -4.60
N ILE A 70 20.29 9.30 -3.99
CA ILE A 70 20.01 8.44 -2.84
C ILE A 70 19.49 9.27 -1.67
N THR A 71 20.18 10.35 -1.32
CA THR A 71 19.79 11.27 -0.24
C THR A 71 18.42 11.87 -0.51
N HIS A 72 18.15 12.29 -1.76
CA HIS A 72 16.86 12.84 -2.16
C HIS A 72 15.73 11.80 -1.98
N ASN A 73 15.94 10.56 -2.43
CA ASN A 73 14.95 9.49 -2.30
C ASN A 73 14.68 9.14 -0.83
N ILE A 74 15.72 9.04 0.01
CA ILE A 74 15.54 8.81 1.46
C ILE A 74 14.76 9.96 2.09
N SER A 75 15.07 11.21 1.74
CA SER A 75 14.36 12.37 2.24
C SER A 75 12.88 12.39 1.85
N SER A 76 12.54 11.90 0.65
CA SER A 76 11.15 11.86 0.16
C SER A 76 10.23 10.95 0.97
N VAL A 77 10.77 9.90 1.62
CA VAL A 77 10.00 8.93 2.41
C VAL A 77 10.00 9.20 3.92
N THR A 78 10.53 10.33 4.37
CA THR A 78 10.63 10.66 5.81
C THR A 78 9.25 10.67 6.49
N SER A 79 8.22 11.25 5.86
CA SER A 79 6.85 11.22 6.37
C SER A 79 6.31 9.79 6.49
N ALA A 80 6.59 8.92 5.53
CA ALA A 80 6.18 7.52 5.55
C ALA A 80 6.82 6.76 6.72
N ILE A 81 8.10 7.04 7.02
CA ILE A 81 8.82 6.47 8.16
C ILE A 81 8.16 6.88 9.48
N LEU A 82 7.82 8.16 9.65
CA LEU A 82 7.13 8.65 10.85
C LEU A 82 5.75 8.01 11.00
N ILE A 83 4.98 7.91 9.91
CA ILE A 83 3.67 7.25 9.91
C ILE A 83 3.82 5.78 10.31
N LEU A 84 4.82 5.07 9.80
CA LEU A 84 5.09 3.67 10.14
C LEU A 84 5.35 3.47 11.64
N LEU A 85 6.19 4.31 12.24
CA LEU A 85 6.44 4.26 13.69
C LEU A 85 5.13 4.44 14.49
N LEU A 86 4.32 5.41 14.09
CA LEU A 86 3.03 5.67 14.75
C LEU A 86 2.01 4.56 14.51
N ILE A 87 2.03 3.89 13.36
CA ILE A 87 1.21 2.70 13.10
C ILE A 87 1.60 1.57 14.05
N GLY A 88 2.90 1.36 14.29
CA GLY A 88 3.37 0.39 15.27
C GLY A 88 2.86 0.71 16.68
N ALA A 89 2.96 1.97 17.09
CA ALA A 89 2.44 2.44 18.37
C ALA A 89 0.91 2.26 18.47
N LEU A 90 0.19 2.63 17.43
CA LEU A 90 -1.27 2.49 17.35
C LEU A 90 -1.70 1.02 17.45
N SER A 91 -1.08 0.14 16.66
CA SER A 91 -1.37 -1.29 16.69
C SER A 91 -1.18 -1.89 18.09
N GLY A 92 -0.07 -1.57 18.75
CA GLY A 92 0.19 -2.02 20.12
C GLY A 92 -0.83 -1.50 21.12
N THR A 93 -1.09 -0.21 21.11
CA THR A 93 -2.01 0.42 22.06
C THR A 93 -3.48 0.06 21.81
N TRP A 94 -3.93 -0.03 20.58
CA TRP A 94 -5.29 -0.45 20.24
C TRP A 94 -5.55 -1.91 20.63
N MET A 95 -4.52 -2.75 20.55
CA MET A 95 -4.63 -4.13 21.00
C MET A 95 -4.73 -4.20 22.52
N VAL A 96 -3.77 -3.60 23.23
CA VAL A 96 -3.68 -3.66 24.70
C VAL A 96 -4.85 -2.94 25.37
N SER A 97 -5.36 -1.85 24.77
CA SER A 97 -6.54 -1.14 25.29
C SER A 97 -7.87 -1.88 25.09
N GLY A 98 -7.87 -3.03 24.40
CA GLY A 98 -9.09 -3.75 24.10
C GLY A 98 -9.92 -3.18 22.95
N VAL A 99 -9.43 -2.15 22.26
CA VAL A 99 -10.12 -1.56 21.09
C VAL A 99 -10.24 -2.57 19.96
N VAL A 100 -9.11 -3.17 19.53
CA VAL A 100 -9.13 -4.20 18.49
C VAL A 100 -9.90 -5.44 18.93
N PRO A 101 -9.68 -6.01 20.14
CA PRO A 101 -10.52 -7.09 20.66
C PRO A 101 -12.02 -6.78 20.65
N SER A 102 -12.43 -5.55 21.01
CA SER A 102 -13.83 -5.14 20.95
C SER A 102 -14.36 -5.05 19.52
N LEU A 103 -13.58 -4.50 18.59
CA LEU A 103 -13.96 -4.47 17.18
C LEU A 103 -14.13 -5.89 16.62
N ILE A 104 -13.25 -6.82 16.99
CA ILE A 104 -13.36 -8.23 16.59
C ILE A 104 -14.62 -8.85 17.22
N TYR A 105 -14.82 -8.68 18.53
CA TYR A 105 -15.97 -9.23 19.26
C TYR A 105 -17.31 -8.80 18.66
N TYR A 106 -17.52 -7.50 18.44
CA TYR A 106 -18.75 -6.99 17.85
C TYR A 106 -18.83 -7.27 16.33
N GLY A 107 -17.70 -7.22 15.64
CA GLY A 107 -17.65 -7.46 14.19
C GLY A 107 -18.05 -8.89 13.82
N ILE A 108 -17.61 -9.90 14.57
CA ILE A 108 -18.01 -11.30 14.38
C ILE A 108 -19.53 -11.49 14.56
N GLN A 109 -20.16 -10.73 15.46
CA GLN A 109 -21.61 -10.82 15.68
C GLN A 109 -22.44 -10.18 14.58
N ILE A 110 -21.85 -9.21 13.84
CA ILE A 110 -22.56 -8.42 12.82
C ILE A 110 -22.31 -8.98 11.42
N ILE A 111 -21.07 -9.44 11.12
CA ILE A 111 -20.67 -9.84 9.77
C ILE A 111 -20.71 -11.36 9.66
N HIS A 112 -21.67 -11.88 8.89
CA HIS A 112 -21.77 -13.31 8.59
C HIS A 112 -20.57 -13.75 7.73
N PRO A 113 -20.00 -14.95 7.96
CA PRO A 113 -18.83 -15.44 7.20
C PRO A 113 -19.03 -15.41 5.68
N ASP A 114 -20.18 -15.83 5.16
CA ASP A 114 -20.45 -15.90 3.70
C ASP A 114 -20.25 -14.58 2.97
N ILE A 115 -20.51 -13.46 3.65
CA ILE A 115 -20.38 -12.12 3.07
C ILE A 115 -19.16 -11.36 3.60
N PHE A 116 -18.33 -12.01 4.43
CA PHE A 116 -17.23 -11.35 5.13
C PHE A 116 -16.22 -10.69 4.18
N LEU A 117 -15.73 -11.41 3.16
CA LEU A 117 -14.72 -10.88 2.23
C LEU A 117 -15.25 -9.67 1.43
N ALA A 118 -16.48 -9.76 0.92
CA ALA A 118 -17.12 -8.65 0.20
C ALA A 118 -17.36 -7.46 1.13
N SER A 119 -17.87 -7.69 2.35
CA SER A 119 -18.10 -6.66 3.37
C SER A 119 -16.78 -5.99 3.78
N THR A 120 -15.72 -6.77 3.97
CA THR A 120 -14.37 -6.28 4.27
C THR A 120 -13.86 -5.32 3.19
N CYS A 121 -14.02 -5.68 1.92
CA CYS A 121 -13.65 -4.82 0.80
C CYS A 121 -14.47 -3.52 0.78
N ILE A 122 -15.78 -3.59 1.01
CA ILE A 122 -16.69 -2.42 1.04
C ILE A 122 -16.36 -1.51 2.23
N ILE A 123 -16.20 -2.06 3.43
CA ILE A 123 -15.88 -1.29 4.64
C ILE A 123 -14.54 -0.56 4.44
N SER A 124 -13.52 -1.28 3.96
CA SER A 124 -12.21 -0.69 3.66
C SER A 124 -12.31 0.40 2.60
N ALA A 125 -13.14 0.22 1.57
CA ALA A 125 -13.37 1.21 0.53
C ALA A 125 -14.01 2.49 1.10
N ILE A 126 -15.08 2.35 1.90
CA ILE A 126 -15.78 3.49 2.51
C ILE A 126 -14.84 4.26 3.44
N VAL A 127 -14.15 3.57 4.33
CA VAL A 127 -13.21 4.21 5.26
C VAL A 127 -12.09 4.91 4.49
N SER A 128 -11.56 4.30 3.44
CA SER A 128 -10.49 4.89 2.64
C SER A 128 -10.94 6.11 1.84
N VAL A 129 -12.17 6.13 1.31
CA VAL A 129 -12.74 7.35 0.70
C VAL A 129 -12.82 8.50 1.71
N MET A 130 -13.20 8.20 2.95
CA MET A 130 -13.32 9.20 4.01
C MET A 130 -11.95 9.69 4.50
N THR A 131 -11.00 8.80 4.63
CA THR A 131 -9.64 9.12 5.14
C THR A 131 -8.74 9.74 4.07
N GLY A 132 -8.98 9.40 2.80
CA GLY A 132 -8.09 9.75 1.68
C GLY A 132 -6.74 9.04 1.72
N SER A 133 -6.66 7.89 2.42
CA SER A 133 -5.39 7.18 2.58
C SER A 133 -5.60 5.69 2.76
N SER A 134 -5.05 4.89 1.85
CA SER A 134 -5.01 3.43 1.97
C SER A 134 -4.19 3.00 3.19
N TRP A 135 -3.10 3.69 3.48
CA TRP A 135 -2.23 3.38 4.62
C TRP A 135 -2.94 3.55 5.96
N THR A 136 -3.61 4.69 6.16
CA THR A 136 -4.37 4.97 7.38
C THR A 136 -5.53 3.99 7.55
N THR A 137 -6.22 3.66 6.47
CA THR A 137 -7.32 2.68 6.49
C THR A 137 -6.85 1.31 6.91
N ILE A 138 -5.77 0.82 6.31
CA ILE A 138 -5.20 -0.51 6.63
C ILE A 138 -4.67 -0.54 8.07
N ALA A 139 -4.02 0.54 8.50
CA ALA A 139 -3.46 0.66 9.85
C ALA A 139 -4.53 0.74 10.96
N THR A 140 -5.74 1.13 10.64
CA THR A 140 -6.84 1.26 11.60
C THR A 140 -7.81 0.09 11.48
N ILE A 141 -8.76 0.18 10.58
CA ILE A 141 -9.80 -0.85 10.45
C ILE A 141 -9.26 -2.17 9.87
N GLY A 142 -8.19 -2.12 9.05
CA GLY A 142 -7.61 -3.31 8.45
C GLY A 142 -7.13 -4.33 9.47
N ILE A 143 -6.51 -3.89 10.56
CA ILE A 143 -6.05 -4.79 11.64
C ILE A 143 -7.24 -5.51 12.30
N ALA A 144 -8.34 -4.81 12.55
CA ALA A 144 -9.55 -5.41 13.13
C ALA A 144 -10.19 -6.42 12.15
N LEU A 145 -10.27 -6.07 10.86
CA LEU A 145 -10.80 -6.96 9.81
C LEU A 145 -9.93 -8.21 9.64
N MET A 146 -8.60 -8.09 9.74
CA MET A 146 -7.70 -9.26 9.79
C MET A 146 -8.07 -10.19 10.96
N GLY A 147 -8.30 -9.62 12.14
CA GLY A 147 -8.68 -10.39 13.32
C GLY A 147 -10.03 -11.10 13.17
N ILE A 148 -11.04 -10.43 12.62
CA ILE A 148 -12.36 -11.01 12.35
C ILE A 148 -12.25 -12.17 11.36
N GLY A 149 -11.53 -11.97 10.25
CA GLY A 149 -11.38 -12.99 9.22
C GLY A 149 -10.64 -14.25 9.71
N ARG A 150 -9.56 -14.06 10.49
CA ARG A 150 -8.85 -15.17 11.14
C ARG A 150 -9.73 -15.94 12.12
N ALA A 151 -10.55 -15.23 12.90
CA ALA A 151 -11.50 -15.86 13.82
C ALA A 151 -12.58 -16.65 13.07
N GLN A 152 -12.98 -16.23 11.89
CA GLN A 152 -13.92 -16.94 11.02
C GLN A 152 -13.26 -18.04 10.17
N GLY A 153 -11.93 -18.20 10.21
CA GLY A 153 -11.19 -19.26 9.54
C GLY A 153 -10.75 -18.96 8.12
N PHE A 154 -10.82 -17.72 7.67
CA PHE A 154 -10.33 -17.34 6.35
C PHE A 154 -8.79 -17.30 6.29
N ASP A 155 -8.23 -17.66 5.14
CA ASP A 155 -6.80 -17.50 4.89
C ASP A 155 -6.37 -16.04 4.87
N ASP A 156 -5.22 -15.76 5.46
CA ASP A 156 -4.65 -14.40 5.58
C ASP A 156 -4.54 -13.67 4.24
N GLY A 157 -4.22 -14.39 3.15
CA GLY A 157 -4.11 -13.82 1.81
C GLY A 157 -5.43 -13.25 1.29
N TRP A 158 -6.54 -13.97 1.49
CA TRP A 158 -7.87 -13.51 1.10
C TRP A 158 -8.32 -12.30 1.89
N ILE A 159 -8.13 -12.33 3.21
CA ILE A 159 -8.51 -11.22 4.09
C ILE A 159 -7.71 -9.96 3.70
N ALA A 160 -6.39 -10.09 3.62
CA ALA A 160 -5.51 -8.98 3.26
C ALA A 160 -5.80 -8.45 1.84
N GLY A 161 -6.06 -9.33 0.88
CA GLY A 161 -6.45 -8.98 -0.48
C GLY A 161 -7.75 -8.16 -0.55
N ALA A 162 -8.75 -8.53 0.24
CA ALA A 162 -10.03 -7.80 0.33
C ALA A 162 -9.83 -6.41 0.97
N ILE A 163 -9.08 -6.32 2.08
CA ILE A 163 -8.75 -5.07 2.75
C ILE A 163 -7.99 -4.13 1.80
N ILE A 164 -6.93 -4.62 1.16
CA ILE A 164 -6.08 -3.85 0.24
C ILE A 164 -6.89 -3.39 -0.98
N SER A 165 -7.69 -4.27 -1.59
CA SER A 165 -8.54 -3.93 -2.73
C SER A 165 -9.50 -2.77 -2.41
N GLY A 166 -10.17 -2.83 -1.26
CA GLY A 166 -11.06 -1.77 -0.80
C GLY A 166 -10.30 -0.48 -0.46
N ALA A 167 -9.22 -0.58 0.29
CA ALA A 167 -8.44 0.59 0.71
C ALA A 167 -7.84 1.36 -0.48
N TYR A 168 -7.31 0.67 -1.47
CA TYR A 168 -6.75 1.30 -2.68
C TYR A 168 -7.82 1.86 -3.62
N PHE A 169 -9.01 1.25 -3.64
CA PHE A 169 -10.16 1.85 -4.33
C PHE A 169 -10.53 3.20 -3.71
N GLY A 170 -10.68 3.25 -2.39
CA GLY A 170 -11.08 4.47 -1.70
C GLY A 170 -10.06 5.59 -1.82
N ASP A 171 -8.79 5.27 -1.62
CA ASP A 171 -7.65 6.17 -1.78
C ASP A 171 -7.66 6.82 -3.17
N LYS A 172 -7.82 6.02 -4.22
CA LYS A 172 -7.81 6.45 -5.61
C LYS A 172 -8.91 7.46 -5.97
N ILE A 173 -10.10 7.36 -5.40
CA ILE A 173 -11.24 8.24 -5.73
C ILE A 173 -11.47 9.37 -4.73
N SER A 174 -10.75 9.36 -3.61
CA SER A 174 -10.90 10.41 -2.60
C SER A 174 -10.26 11.73 -3.04
N PRO A 175 -10.99 12.86 -2.92
CA PRO A 175 -10.38 14.17 -3.14
C PRO A 175 -9.38 14.58 -2.05
N LEU A 176 -9.27 13.80 -0.98
CA LEU A 176 -8.34 14.00 0.13
C LEU A 176 -7.05 13.20 -0.06
N SER A 177 -6.97 12.34 -1.08
CA SER A 177 -5.82 11.49 -1.32
C SER A 177 -4.65 12.26 -1.92
N ASP A 178 -3.49 12.10 -1.30
CA ASP A 178 -2.24 12.69 -1.76
C ASP A 178 -1.86 12.16 -3.15
N THR A 179 -2.08 10.88 -3.44
CA THR A 179 -1.75 10.28 -4.73
C THR A 179 -2.63 10.84 -5.85
N THR A 180 -3.94 10.99 -5.60
CA THR A 180 -4.91 11.56 -6.54
C THR A 180 -4.59 13.02 -6.84
N VAL A 181 -4.25 13.80 -5.81
CA VAL A 181 -3.81 15.20 -5.97
C VAL A 181 -2.50 15.26 -6.75
N LEU A 182 -1.54 14.40 -6.43
CA LEU A 182 -0.23 14.35 -7.07
C LEU A 182 -0.33 13.95 -8.56
N ALA A 183 -1.08 12.90 -8.88
CA ALA A 183 -1.25 12.41 -10.24
C ALA A 183 -1.96 13.45 -11.14
N SER A 184 -2.98 14.13 -10.60
CA SER A 184 -3.67 15.20 -11.33
C SER A 184 -2.79 16.43 -11.50
N GLY A 185 -2.05 16.82 -10.46
CA GLY A 185 -1.12 17.96 -10.44
C GLY A 185 0.07 17.78 -11.38
N ALA A 186 0.69 16.60 -11.41
CA ALA A 186 1.84 16.28 -12.26
C ALA A 186 1.56 16.54 -13.76
N VAL A 187 0.32 16.35 -14.19
CA VAL A 187 -0.08 16.55 -15.58
C VAL A 187 -0.99 17.77 -15.81
N ASN A 188 -1.18 18.59 -14.77
CA ASN A 188 -1.99 19.81 -14.81
C ASN A 188 -3.46 19.53 -15.21
N VAL A 189 -4.11 18.60 -14.54
CA VAL A 189 -5.55 18.30 -14.70
C VAL A 189 -6.29 18.72 -13.43
N PRO A 190 -7.43 19.44 -13.52
CA PRO A 190 -8.25 19.77 -12.34
C PRO A 190 -8.67 18.50 -11.59
N LEU A 191 -8.51 18.49 -10.27
CA LEU A 191 -8.71 17.32 -9.41
C LEU A 191 -10.07 16.64 -9.62
N PHE A 192 -11.16 17.38 -9.57
CA PHE A 192 -12.51 16.80 -9.75
C PHE A 192 -12.77 16.29 -11.17
N LYS A 193 -12.14 16.89 -12.21
CA LYS A 193 -12.19 16.37 -13.58
C LYS A 193 -11.44 15.04 -13.67
N HIS A 194 -10.32 14.92 -12.97
CA HIS A 194 -9.55 13.70 -12.85
C HIS A 194 -10.35 12.59 -12.13
N ILE A 195 -10.88 12.86 -10.93
CA ILE A 195 -11.67 11.90 -10.15
C ILE A 195 -12.86 11.36 -10.96
N ARG A 196 -13.66 12.24 -11.56
CA ARG A 196 -14.80 11.82 -12.41
C ARG A 196 -14.38 10.93 -13.56
N TYR A 197 -13.21 11.17 -14.11
CA TYR A 197 -12.71 10.38 -15.24
C TYR A 197 -12.15 9.04 -14.79
N MET A 198 -11.58 8.95 -13.59
CA MET A 198 -11.13 7.68 -13.00
C MET A 198 -12.27 6.70 -12.73
N LEU A 199 -13.47 7.17 -12.39
CA LEU A 199 -14.61 6.29 -12.13
C LEU A 199 -14.92 5.33 -13.29
N ILE A 200 -14.53 5.67 -14.52
CA ILE A 200 -14.73 4.84 -15.72
C ILE A 200 -13.98 3.49 -15.63
N THR A 201 -12.79 3.49 -15.06
CA THR A 201 -11.99 2.28 -14.85
C THR A 201 -12.20 1.69 -13.46
N THR A 202 -12.34 2.54 -12.47
CA THR A 202 -12.34 2.20 -11.05
C THR A 202 -13.60 1.46 -10.63
N ILE A 203 -14.81 1.92 -11.07
CA ILE A 203 -16.07 1.24 -10.72
C ILE A 203 -16.13 -0.16 -11.31
N PRO A 204 -15.88 -0.40 -12.60
CA PRO A 204 -15.88 -1.77 -13.14
C PRO A 204 -14.86 -2.68 -12.47
N SER A 205 -13.65 -2.17 -12.17
CA SER A 205 -12.60 -2.95 -11.50
C SER A 205 -13.03 -3.38 -10.10
N LEU A 206 -13.63 -2.48 -9.30
CA LEU A 206 -14.14 -2.83 -7.99
C LEU A 206 -15.33 -3.80 -8.07
N SER A 207 -16.25 -3.59 -9.03
CA SER A 207 -17.41 -4.46 -9.19
C SER A 207 -17.00 -5.92 -9.47
N ILE A 208 -15.98 -6.12 -10.32
CA ILE A 208 -15.42 -7.44 -10.58
C ILE A 208 -14.74 -8.01 -9.32
N ALA A 209 -13.94 -7.21 -8.62
CA ALA A 209 -13.28 -7.64 -7.39
C ALA A 209 -14.32 -8.03 -6.31
N LEU A 210 -15.38 -7.25 -6.12
CA LEU A 210 -16.45 -7.55 -5.18
C LEU A 210 -17.21 -8.83 -5.55
N LEU A 211 -17.45 -9.05 -6.83
CA LEU A 211 -18.08 -10.30 -7.29
C LEU A 211 -17.20 -11.52 -6.94
N ILE A 212 -15.89 -11.42 -7.16
CA ILE A 212 -14.95 -12.49 -6.82
C ILE A 212 -14.96 -12.73 -5.31
N PHE A 213 -14.87 -11.67 -4.48
CA PHE A 213 -14.91 -11.80 -3.02
C PHE A 213 -16.25 -12.34 -2.51
N ALA A 214 -17.37 -11.97 -3.13
CA ALA A 214 -18.67 -12.52 -2.77
C ALA A 214 -18.73 -14.02 -3.07
N ILE A 215 -18.30 -14.44 -4.26
CA ILE A 215 -18.28 -15.86 -4.62
C ILE A 215 -17.33 -16.64 -3.69
N ALA A 216 -16.14 -16.09 -3.41
CA ALA A 216 -15.16 -16.74 -2.54
C ALA A 216 -15.68 -16.91 -1.11
N GLY A 217 -16.45 -15.94 -0.58
CA GLY A 217 -17.06 -16.04 0.74
C GLY A 217 -18.03 -17.22 0.89
N PHE A 218 -18.73 -17.60 -0.20
CA PHE A 218 -19.63 -18.77 -0.20
C PHE A 218 -18.91 -20.10 -0.44
N VAL A 219 -17.72 -20.08 -1.03
CA VAL A 219 -17.00 -21.31 -1.44
C VAL A 219 -15.95 -21.73 -0.42
N GLN A 220 -15.41 -20.79 0.34
CA GLN A 220 -14.38 -21.12 1.32
C GLN A 220 -14.98 -21.80 2.57
N ASP A 221 -14.28 -22.83 3.05
CA ASP A 221 -14.60 -23.43 4.34
C ASP A 221 -14.27 -22.43 5.46
N THR A 222 -15.24 -22.20 6.33
CA THR A 222 -15.12 -21.30 7.48
C THR A 222 -15.22 -22.09 8.76
N ASN A 223 -14.75 -21.51 9.88
CA ASN A 223 -14.85 -22.11 11.20
C ASN A 223 -16.30 -22.37 11.59
N SER A 224 -16.53 -23.46 12.30
CA SER A 224 -17.84 -23.78 12.81
C SER A 224 -18.33 -22.70 13.81
N THR A 225 -19.64 -22.57 13.94
CA THR A 225 -20.25 -21.64 14.91
C THR A 225 -19.73 -21.90 16.34
N HIS A 226 -19.38 -23.15 16.65
CA HIS A 226 -18.82 -23.52 17.95
C HIS A 226 -17.41 -22.94 18.15
N GLU A 227 -16.53 -23.04 17.13
CA GLU A 227 -15.16 -22.48 17.19
C GLU A 227 -15.18 -20.95 17.29
N ILE A 228 -16.07 -20.31 16.55
CA ILE A 228 -16.29 -18.85 16.63
C ILE A 228 -16.78 -18.44 18.04
N SER A 229 -17.71 -19.23 18.63
CA SER A 229 -18.22 -18.94 19.96
C SER A 229 -17.14 -19.11 21.05
N LEU A 230 -16.29 -20.13 20.91
CA LEU A 230 -15.16 -20.36 21.81
C LEU A 230 -14.12 -19.22 21.71
N PHE A 231 -13.79 -18.79 20.50
CA PHE A 231 -12.90 -17.66 20.27
C PHE A 231 -13.43 -16.37 20.90
N THR A 232 -14.72 -16.12 20.71
CA THR A 232 -15.41 -14.94 21.26
C THR A 232 -15.45 -14.98 22.79
N ALA A 233 -15.67 -16.16 23.39
CA ALA A 233 -15.63 -16.35 24.84
C ALA A 233 -14.22 -16.07 25.42
N THR A 234 -13.17 -16.56 24.75
CA THR A 234 -11.77 -16.32 25.16
C THR A 234 -11.40 -14.84 25.11
N ILE A 235 -11.87 -14.09 24.10
CA ILE A 235 -11.69 -12.63 24.06
C ILE A 235 -12.32 -11.96 25.27
N LYS A 236 -13.56 -12.32 25.58
CA LYS A 236 -14.31 -11.72 26.71
C LYS A 236 -13.73 -12.06 28.08
N ASP A 237 -13.08 -13.22 28.19
CA ASP A 237 -12.40 -13.63 29.44
C ASP A 237 -11.12 -12.81 29.68
N ARG A 238 -10.37 -12.50 28.63
CA ARG A 238 -9.07 -11.81 28.72
C ARG A 238 -9.15 -10.30 28.66
N PHE A 239 -10.18 -9.75 28.01
CA PHE A 239 -10.35 -8.31 27.83
C PHE A 239 -11.68 -7.84 28.42
N CYS A 240 -11.64 -6.68 29.05
CA CYS A 240 -12.85 -5.96 29.42
C CYS A 240 -13.51 -5.38 28.17
N ILE A 241 -14.47 -6.12 27.58
CA ILE A 241 -15.16 -5.70 26.36
C ILE A 241 -16.36 -4.82 26.74
N THR A 242 -16.29 -3.56 26.37
CA THR A 242 -17.36 -2.58 26.60
C THR A 242 -17.59 -1.72 25.35
N PRO A 243 -18.83 -1.24 25.09
CA PRO A 243 -19.10 -0.35 23.96
C PRO A 243 -18.30 0.97 24.02
N TRP A 244 -17.88 1.40 25.21
CA TRP A 244 -17.08 2.60 25.39
C TRP A 244 -15.73 2.55 24.65
N LEU A 245 -15.15 1.35 24.48
CA LEU A 245 -13.90 1.18 23.74
C LEU A 245 -14.04 1.54 22.27
N LEU A 246 -15.25 1.45 21.69
CA LEU A 246 -15.54 1.87 20.32
C LEU A 246 -15.48 3.40 20.14
N LEU A 247 -15.47 4.17 21.24
CA LEU A 247 -15.29 5.61 21.17
C LEU A 247 -13.91 5.99 20.60
N VAL A 248 -12.88 5.18 20.84
CA VAL A 248 -11.52 5.43 20.33
C VAL A 248 -11.49 5.42 18.81
N PRO A 249 -11.94 4.38 18.08
CA PRO A 249 -11.97 4.41 16.61
C PRO A 249 -12.96 5.45 16.07
N VAL A 250 -14.08 5.73 16.76
CA VAL A 250 -15.04 6.78 16.36
C VAL A 250 -14.38 8.16 16.43
N LEU A 251 -13.69 8.50 17.53
CA LEU A 251 -12.96 9.76 17.66
C LEU A 251 -11.79 9.84 16.66
N THR A 252 -11.10 8.73 16.40
CA THR A 252 -10.07 8.66 15.37
C THR A 252 -10.67 8.97 14.00
N GLY A 253 -11.79 8.35 13.65
CA GLY A 253 -12.54 8.64 12.41
C GLY A 253 -13.02 10.09 12.33
N PHE A 254 -13.46 10.68 13.44
CA PHE A 254 -13.84 12.08 13.52
C PHE A 254 -12.64 13.02 13.28
N MET A 255 -11.48 12.75 13.86
CA MET A 255 -10.25 13.52 13.61
C MET A 255 -9.86 13.47 12.13
N ILE A 256 -9.97 12.30 11.50
CA ILE A 256 -9.73 12.14 10.06
C ILE A 256 -10.75 12.95 9.25
N ALA A 257 -12.04 12.86 9.57
CA ALA A 257 -13.09 13.62 8.92
C ALA A 257 -12.91 15.15 9.03
N LYS A 258 -12.28 15.61 10.12
CA LYS A 258 -11.85 17.00 10.33
C LYS A 258 -10.54 17.35 9.62
N ARG A 259 -9.97 16.44 8.82
CA ARG A 259 -8.73 16.63 8.04
C ARG A 259 -7.49 16.94 8.87
N LEU A 260 -7.39 16.39 10.06
CA LEU A 260 -6.14 16.47 10.82
C LEU A 260 -5.05 15.68 10.08
N PRO A 261 -3.79 16.15 10.11
CA PRO A 261 -2.68 15.43 9.48
C PRO A 261 -2.57 13.99 10.00
N PRO A 262 -2.27 12.98 9.14
CA PRO A 262 -2.19 11.58 9.53
C PRO A 262 -1.30 11.32 10.75
N VAL A 263 -0.12 11.96 10.80
CA VAL A 263 0.82 11.86 11.93
C VAL A 263 0.16 12.29 13.24
N VAL A 264 -0.55 13.43 13.23
CA VAL A 264 -1.24 13.96 14.43
C VAL A 264 -2.38 13.05 14.83
N THR A 265 -3.17 12.57 13.88
CA THR A 265 -4.31 11.67 14.13
C THR A 265 -3.86 10.36 14.75
N LEU A 266 -2.83 9.72 14.20
CA LEU A 266 -2.30 8.46 14.72
C LEU A 266 -1.71 8.64 16.13
N PHE A 267 -0.99 9.75 16.37
CA PHE A 267 -0.41 10.03 17.66
C PHE A 267 -1.51 10.27 18.74
N LEU A 268 -2.49 11.11 18.45
CA LEU A 268 -3.61 11.38 19.37
C LEU A 268 -4.44 10.12 19.61
N SER A 269 -4.68 9.30 18.59
CA SER A 269 -5.38 8.03 18.72
C SER A 269 -4.61 7.03 19.61
N THR A 270 -3.28 7.00 19.48
CA THR A 270 -2.40 6.22 20.35
C THR A 270 -2.53 6.65 21.80
N LEU A 271 -2.45 7.97 22.08
CA LEU A 271 -2.60 8.50 23.44
C LEU A 271 -3.99 8.21 24.03
N LEU A 272 -5.03 8.39 23.22
CA LEU A 272 -6.40 8.06 23.63
C LEU A 272 -6.54 6.58 24.00
N ALA A 273 -5.98 5.68 23.19
CA ALA A 273 -5.98 4.25 23.48
C ALA A 273 -5.22 3.92 24.77
N VAL A 274 -4.11 4.58 25.05
CA VAL A 274 -3.38 4.43 26.34
C VAL A 274 -4.25 4.84 27.53
N ILE A 275 -4.96 5.95 27.44
CA ILE A 275 -5.89 6.38 28.50
C ILE A 275 -6.97 5.32 28.72
N PHE A 276 -7.55 4.79 27.64
CA PHE A 276 -8.57 3.73 27.75
C PHE A 276 -7.97 2.42 28.29
N ALA A 277 -6.72 2.08 27.95
CA ALA A 277 -6.04 0.92 28.55
C ALA A 277 -5.89 1.06 30.06
N LEU A 278 -5.48 2.23 30.56
CA LEU A 278 -5.34 2.52 31.99
C LEU A 278 -6.67 2.47 32.74
N ILE A 279 -7.78 2.81 32.06
CA ILE A 279 -9.12 2.80 32.70
C ILE A 279 -9.74 1.40 32.65
N PHE A 280 -9.74 0.73 31.50
CA PHE A 280 -10.53 -0.47 31.25
C PHE A 280 -9.73 -1.78 31.26
N GLN A 281 -8.40 -1.74 31.07
CA GLN A 281 -7.57 -2.93 30.87
C GLN A 281 -6.43 -3.04 31.89
N GLN A 282 -6.70 -2.71 33.14
CA GLN A 282 -5.67 -2.74 34.18
C GLN A 282 -5.07 -4.14 34.35
N GLN A 283 -5.89 -5.20 34.24
CA GLN A 283 -5.41 -6.59 34.33
C GLN A 283 -4.43 -6.91 33.18
N VAL A 284 -4.75 -6.52 31.93
CA VAL A 284 -3.88 -6.72 30.78
C VAL A 284 -2.55 -5.98 30.96
N LEU A 285 -2.59 -4.75 31.47
CA LEU A 285 -1.38 -3.97 31.76
C LEU A 285 -0.54 -4.60 32.87
N HIS A 286 -1.19 -5.16 33.88
CA HIS A 286 -0.52 -5.90 34.95
C HIS A 286 0.14 -7.18 34.42
N ASP A 287 -0.53 -7.93 33.55
CA ASP A 287 0.04 -9.13 32.93
C ASP A 287 1.29 -8.79 32.06
N ILE A 288 1.37 -7.58 31.47
CA ILE A 288 2.51 -7.12 30.67
C ILE A 288 3.69 -6.64 31.54
N ALA A 289 3.45 -5.91 32.62
CA ALA A 289 4.51 -5.19 33.35
C ALA A 289 4.44 -5.28 34.89
N GLY A 290 3.62 -6.18 35.42
CA GLY A 290 3.38 -6.31 36.86
C GLY A 290 2.67 -5.08 37.44
N ASP A 291 3.01 -4.68 38.65
CA ASP A 291 2.30 -3.59 39.37
C ASP A 291 2.46 -2.20 38.78
N ASN A 292 3.35 -2.04 37.79
CA ASN A 292 3.63 -0.75 37.16
C ASN A 292 2.81 -0.56 35.91
N LEU A 293 1.57 -0.09 36.00
CA LEU A 293 0.66 0.15 34.88
C LEU A 293 1.23 1.15 33.86
N PHE A 294 1.99 2.17 34.30
CA PHE A 294 2.65 3.11 33.40
C PHE A 294 3.71 2.42 32.52
N LYS A 295 4.49 1.51 33.10
CA LYS A 295 5.45 0.70 32.35
C LYS A 295 4.75 -0.17 31.31
N GLY A 296 3.62 -0.82 31.65
CA GLY A 296 2.80 -1.60 30.75
C GLY A 296 2.26 -0.76 29.58
N ALA A 297 1.73 0.42 29.89
CA ALA A 297 1.25 1.37 28.90
C ALA A 297 2.37 1.84 27.96
N MET A 298 3.52 2.23 28.50
CA MET A 298 4.69 2.61 27.66
C MET A 298 5.16 1.43 26.81
N GLN A 299 5.24 0.23 27.36
CA GLN A 299 5.66 -0.95 26.59
C GLN A 299 4.72 -1.25 25.43
N SER A 300 3.41 -1.04 25.56
CA SER A 300 2.45 -1.20 24.47
C SER A 300 2.67 -0.23 23.30
N ILE A 301 3.27 0.95 23.55
CA ILE A 301 3.58 1.93 22.52
C ILE A 301 4.80 1.48 21.70
N TYR A 302 5.92 1.20 22.39
CA TYR A 302 7.20 1.03 21.69
C TYR A 302 7.66 -0.41 21.55
N GLY A 303 7.24 -1.31 22.45
CA GLY A 303 7.80 -2.64 22.60
C GLY A 303 6.88 -3.77 22.18
N SER A 304 7.40 -4.99 22.27
CA SER A 304 6.60 -6.19 22.08
C SER A 304 5.74 -6.48 23.30
N THR A 305 4.48 -6.81 23.06
CA THR A 305 3.56 -7.31 24.08
C THR A 305 2.97 -8.64 23.64
N SER A 306 2.76 -9.54 24.57
CA SER A 306 2.10 -10.82 24.36
C SER A 306 1.18 -11.08 25.53
N ILE A 307 -0.05 -11.44 25.23
CA ILE A 307 -1.07 -11.79 26.21
C ILE A 307 -1.36 -13.27 26.00
N PRO A 308 -0.89 -14.16 26.88
CA PRO A 308 -1.11 -15.59 26.73
C PRO A 308 -2.60 -15.91 26.88
N THR A 309 -3.13 -16.70 25.94
CA THR A 309 -4.50 -17.20 25.96
C THR A 309 -4.51 -18.70 25.69
N ASP A 310 -5.62 -19.36 26.03
CA ASP A 310 -5.78 -20.79 25.76
C ASP A 310 -6.02 -21.11 24.26
N ASN A 311 -6.25 -20.09 23.45
CA ASN A 311 -6.42 -20.20 22.00
C ASN A 311 -5.16 -19.70 21.27
N PRO A 312 -4.41 -20.58 20.54
CA PRO A 312 -3.18 -20.20 19.84
C PRO A 312 -3.39 -19.10 18.79
N VAL A 313 -4.53 -19.12 18.08
CA VAL A 313 -4.87 -18.10 17.08
C VAL A 313 -5.03 -16.75 17.74
N LEU A 314 -5.76 -16.70 18.86
CA LEU A 314 -5.93 -15.46 19.64
C LEU A 314 -4.60 -14.98 20.22
N THR A 315 -3.80 -15.88 20.80
CA THR A 315 -2.46 -15.53 21.34
C THR A 315 -1.57 -14.89 20.27
N SER A 316 -1.56 -15.43 19.06
CA SER A 316 -0.80 -14.85 17.95
C SER A 316 -1.37 -13.50 17.47
N LEU A 317 -2.68 -13.35 17.50
CA LEU A 317 -3.37 -12.15 17.06
C LEU A 317 -3.15 -10.97 18.03
N VAL A 318 -3.18 -11.24 19.34
CA VAL A 318 -3.02 -10.20 20.37
C VAL A 318 -1.55 -9.86 20.66
N ALA A 319 -0.61 -10.64 20.10
CA ALA A 319 0.82 -10.31 20.16
C ALA A 319 1.12 -9.11 19.27
N THR A 320 1.73 -8.07 19.84
CA THR A 320 2.12 -6.87 19.11
C THR A 320 3.60 -6.59 19.28
N ARG A 321 4.15 -5.76 18.40
CA ARG A 321 5.58 -5.41 18.42
C ARG A 321 5.82 -3.91 18.64
N GLY A 322 4.76 -3.10 18.72
CA GLY A 322 4.85 -1.66 18.90
C GLY A 322 5.71 -0.97 17.82
N MET A 323 6.27 0.19 18.16
CA MET A 323 7.19 0.92 17.26
C MET A 323 8.41 0.09 16.87
N ALA A 324 8.95 -0.71 17.80
CA ALA A 324 10.13 -1.55 17.54
C ALA A 324 9.90 -2.56 16.41
N GLY A 325 8.67 -3.07 16.28
CA GLY A 325 8.31 -3.97 15.19
C GLY A 325 8.39 -3.36 13.79
N MET A 326 8.37 -2.03 13.69
CA MET A 326 8.47 -1.31 12.42
C MET A 326 9.92 -1.06 11.97
N MET A 327 10.90 -1.25 12.84
CA MET A 327 12.31 -0.93 12.55
C MET A 327 12.88 -1.76 11.40
N GLY A 328 12.52 -3.04 11.31
CA GLY A 328 12.92 -3.90 10.18
C GLY A 328 12.41 -3.38 8.82
N THR A 329 11.16 -2.90 8.80
CA THR A 329 10.55 -2.31 7.60
C THR A 329 11.17 -0.96 7.24
N ILE A 330 11.47 -0.12 8.23
CA ILE A 330 12.16 1.16 8.02
C ILE A 330 13.55 0.92 7.41
N TRP A 331 14.31 -0.03 7.95
CA TRP A 331 15.58 -0.44 7.38
C TRP A 331 15.44 -0.90 5.92
N LEU A 332 14.43 -1.74 5.65
CA LEU A 332 14.15 -2.23 4.29
C LEU A 332 13.81 -1.07 3.33
N ILE A 333 12.98 -0.10 3.78
CA ILE A 333 12.64 1.11 3.01
C ILE A 333 13.90 1.91 2.67
N ILE A 334 14.79 2.15 3.63
CA ILE A 334 16.03 2.88 3.39
C ILE A 334 16.88 2.18 2.32
N CYS A 335 17.02 0.85 2.40
CA CYS A 335 17.76 0.07 1.40
C CYS A 335 17.10 0.14 0.01
N ALA A 336 15.76 0.10 -0.05
CA ALA A 336 15.01 0.25 -1.29
C ALA A 336 15.17 1.66 -1.90
N MET A 337 15.23 2.70 -1.07
CA MET A 337 15.51 4.08 -1.54
C MET A 337 16.94 4.24 -2.06
N CYS A 338 17.91 3.51 -1.50
CA CYS A 338 19.26 3.44 -2.07
C CYS A 338 19.24 2.83 -3.48
N PHE A 339 18.48 1.75 -3.67
CA PHE A 339 18.32 1.11 -4.98
C PHE A 339 17.63 2.04 -5.97
N GLY A 340 16.48 2.64 -5.61
CA GLY A 340 15.75 3.58 -6.46
C GLY A 340 16.60 4.78 -6.86
N GLY A 341 17.32 5.39 -5.91
CA GLY A 341 18.22 6.52 -6.17
C GLY A 341 19.38 6.15 -7.10
N ALA A 342 19.95 4.96 -6.93
CA ALA A 342 21.01 4.46 -7.82
C ALA A 342 20.50 4.21 -9.26
N MET A 343 19.30 3.64 -9.42
CA MET A 343 18.64 3.46 -10.71
C MET A 343 18.34 4.79 -11.41
N GLU A 344 17.89 5.78 -10.67
CA GLU A 344 17.58 7.12 -11.17
C GLU A 344 18.83 7.86 -11.59
N ALA A 345 19.85 7.96 -10.74
CA ALA A 345 21.12 8.61 -11.03
C ALA A 345 21.83 7.98 -12.23
N GLY A 346 21.79 6.64 -12.32
CA GLY A 346 22.32 5.86 -13.43
C GLY A 346 21.59 6.07 -14.75
N GLY A 347 20.46 6.80 -14.76
CA GLY A 347 19.62 7.02 -15.95
C GLY A 347 18.90 5.76 -16.44
N MET A 348 18.94 4.69 -15.68
CA MET A 348 18.35 3.38 -16.02
C MET A 348 16.82 3.47 -16.12
N VAL A 349 16.19 4.24 -15.22
CA VAL A 349 14.76 4.56 -15.25
C VAL A 349 14.33 5.13 -16.60
N ARG A 350 15.11 6.09 -17.15
CA ARG A 350 14.86 6.67 -18.49
C ARG A 350 15.08 5.67 -19.60
N GLY A 351 16.07 4.78 -19.47
CA GLY A 351 16.37 3.72 -20.44
C GLY A 351 15.21 2.73 -20.56
N ILE A 352 14.65 2.31 -19.43
CA ILE A 352 13.46 1.43 -19.36
C ILE A 352 12.25 2.09 -20.03
N THR A 353 11.93 3.32 -19.63
CA THR A 353 10.75 4.02 -20.17
C THR A 353 10.88 4.24 -21.68
N ARG A 354 12.09 4.54 -22.18
CA ARG A 354 12.33 4.71 -23.64
C ARG A 354 11.98 3.44 -24.44
N LEU A 355 12.16 2.25 -23.85
CA LEU A 355 11.77 0.99 -24.47
C LEU A 355 10.26 0.98 -24.77
N PHE A 356 9.44 1.30 -23.78
CA PHE A 356 7.99 1.30 -23.93
C PHE A 356 7.49 2.43 -24.83
N VAL A 357 8.12 3.60 -24.77
CA VAL A 357 7.78 4.75 -25.64
C VAL A 357 7.95 4.40 -27.13
N ARG A 358 8.94 3.57 -27.48
CA ARG A 358 9.14 3.11 -28.88
C ARG A 358 8.03 2.20 -29.40
N MET A 359 7.25 1.59 -28.51
CA MET A 359 6.15 0.69 -28.86
C MET A 359 4.84 1.42 -29.16
N ILE A 360 4.80 2.76 -28.99
CA ILE A 360 3.59 3.55 -29.18
C ILE A 360 3.29 3.72 -30.67
N LYS A 361 2.19 3.12 -31.12
CA LYS A 361 1.67 3.23 -32.49
C LYS A 361 0.28 3.86 -32.57
N GLY A 362 -0.44 3.95 -31.46
CA GLY A 362 -1.80 4.46 -31.41
C GLY A 362 -2.34 4.51 -29.99
N ARG A 363 -3.64 4.72 -29.84
CA ARG A 363 -4.34 4.92 -28.58
C ARG A 363 -4.08 3.80 -27.54
N THR A 364 -4.35 2.56 -27.94
CA THR A 364 -4.21 1.39 -27.04
C THR A 364 -2.76 1.16 -26.64
N SER A 365 -1.84 1.24 -27.61
CA SER A 365 -0.41 1.07 -27.33
C SER A 365 0.16 2.21 -26.49
N LEU A 366 -0.39 3.43 -26.58
CA LEU A 366 -0.01 4.55 -25.72
C LEU A 366 -0.37 4.25 -24.23
N VAL A 367 -1.62 3.85 -23.99
CA VAL A 367 -2.06 3.49 -22.64
C VAL A 367 -1.31 2.26 -22.12
N ALA A 368 -1.17 1.21 -22.92
CA ALA A 368 -0.43 0.01 -22.56
C ALA A 368 1.05 0.31 -22.25
N SER A 369 1.72 1.14 -23.04
CA SER A 369 3.10 1.57 -22.80
C SER A 369 3.22 2.38 -21.49
N THR A 370 2.24 3.22 -21.19
CA THR A 370 2.21 3.97 -19.92
C THR A 370 2.01 3.03 -18.74
N VAL A 371 1.07 2.07 -18.83
CA VAL A 371 0.83 1.06 -17.81
C VAL A 371 2.09 0.22 -17.56
N CYS A 372 2.67 -0.35 -18.61
CA CYS A 372 3.88 -1.17 -18.49
C CYS A 372 5.07 -0.36 -17.93
N SER A 373 5.21 0.91 -18.33
CA SER A 373 6.23 1.79 -17.75
C SER A 373 5.99 2.04 -16.28
N GLY A 374 4.75 2.27 -15.86
CA GLY A 374 4.38 2.47 -14.46
C GLY A 374 4.69 1.25 -13.60
N LEU A 375 4.35 0.05 -14.08
CA LEU A 375 4.70 -1.21 -13.41
C LEU A 375 6.21 -1.37 -13.25
N MET A 376 6.98 -1.11 -14.33
CA MET A 376 8.44 -1.19 -14.28
C MET A 376 9.06 -0.13 -13.37
N LEU A 377 8.45 1.05 -13.28
CA LEU A 377 8.89 2.09 -12.36
C LEU A 377 8.68 1.69 -10.90
N ASN A 378 7.54 1.07 -10.56
CA ASN A 378 7.31 0.54 -9.22
C ASN A 378 8.36 -0.50 -8.80
N LEU A 379 8.84 -1.31 -9.75
CA LEU A 379 9.93 -2.27 -9.51
C LEU A 379 11.30 -1.58 -9.38
N ALA A 380 11.56 -0.53 -10.18
CA ALA A 380 12.87 0.08 -10.31
C ALA A 380 13.14 1.19 -9.28
N VAL A 381 12.12 1.96 -8.91
CA VAL A 381 12.24 3.15 -8.03
C VAL A 381 11.79 2.81 -6.60
N ALA A 382 10.94 1.81 -6.46
CA ALA A 382 10.44 1.29 -5.19
C ALA A 382 9.63 2.29 -4.33
N ASP A 383 9.21 3.42 -4.90
CA ASP A 383 8.38 4.43 -4.24
C ASP A 383 7.23 4.89 -5.11
N GLN A 384 6.03 4.92 -4.54
CA GLN A 384 4.79 5.24 -5.23
C GLN A 384 4.75 6.69 -5.72
N TYR A 385 5.11 7.65 -4.86
CA TYR A 385 4.99 9.09 -5.17
C TYR A 385 5.96 9.49 -6.28
N ILE A 386 7.20 9.03 -6.20
CA ILE A 386 8.22 9.27 -7.22
C ILE A 386 7.78 8.66 -8.56
N CYS A 387 7.23 7.44 -8.54
CA CYS A 387 6.75 6.76 -9.75
C CYS A 387 5.58 7.51 -10.42
N ILE A 388 4.65 8.08 -9.64
CA ILE A 388 3.55 8.91 -10.15
C ILE A 388 4.11 10.14 -10.88
N LEU A 389 5.01 10.87 -10.24
CA LEU A 389 5.65 12.07 -10.81
C LEU A 389 6.44 11.76 -12.09
N LEU A 390 7.25 10.70 -12.05
CA LEU A 390 8.06 10.28 -13.20
C LEU A 390 7.16 9.89 -14.37
N THR A 391 6.14 9.05 -14.16
CA THR A 391 5.21 8.63 -15.21
C THR A 391 4.50 9.83 -15.81
N GLY A 392 3.93 10.71 -14.99
CA GLY A 392 3.26 11.93 -15.44
C GLY A 392 4.18 12.81 -16.29
N ASN A 393 5.37 13.13 -15.80
CA ASN A 393 6.32 14.01 -16.46
C ASN A 393 6.88 13.40 -17.78
N MET A 394 7.14 12.11 -17.82
CA MET A 394 7.73 11.44 -18.99
C MET A 394 6.71 11.29 -20.14
N PHE A 395 5.45 10.99 -19.82
CA PHE A 395 4.43 10.74 -20.85
C PHE A 395 3.63 11.99 -21.25
N LYS A 396 3.62 13.06 -20.44
CA LYS A 396 2.84 14.28 -20.68
C LYS A 396 2.98 14.81 -22.12
N ARG A 397 4.21 15.04 -22.57
CA ARG A 397 4.48 15.52 -23.93
C ARG A 397 4.06 14.53 -25.03
N ILE A 398 4.06 13.24 -24.72
CA ILE A 398 3.71 12.18 -25.67
C ILE A 398 2.18 12.18 -25.87
N PHE A 399 1.41 12.28 -24.79
CA PHE A 399 -0.06 12.41 -24.87
C PHE A 399 -0.48 13.67 -25.62
N ASP A 400 0.16 14.83 -25.34
CA ASP A 400 -0.09 16.08 -26.05
C ASP A 400 0.18 15.94 -27.56
N ARG A 401 1.30 15.31 -27.96
CA ARG A 401 1.66 15.07 -29.38
C ARG A 401 0.69 14.13 -30.10
N GLN A 402 0.15 13.15 -29.39
CA GLN A 402 -0.84 12.20 -29.91
C GLN A 402 -2.26 12.77 -29.90
N GLY A 403 -2.44 14.01 -29.44
CA GLY A 403 -3.72 14.71 -29.43
C GLY A 403 -4.72 14.19 -28.41
N PHE A 404 -4.27 13.53 -27.32
CA PHE A 404 -5.15 13.06 -26.24
C PHE A 404 -5.15 14.03 -25.06
N GLU A 405 -6.31 14.18 -24.40
CA GLU A 405 -6.40 14.99 -23.20
C GLU A 405 -5.57 14.37 -22.07
N ARG A 406 -4.90 15.21 -21.28
CA ARG A 406 -4.02 14.81 -20.16
C ARG A 406 -4.74 14.05 -19.06
N ARG A 407 -6.08 14.16 -18.92
CA ARG A 407 -6.87 13.34 -17.98
C ARG A 407 -6.76 11.84 -18.28
N LEU A 408 -6.53 11.46 -19.53
CA LEU A 408 -6.25 10.06 -19.89
C LEU A 408 -4.93 9.59 -19.28
N LEU A 409 -3.88 10.43 -19.31
CA LEU A 409 -2.60 10.11 -18.66
C LEU A 409 -2.75 10.05 -17.14
N SER A 410 -3.37 11.03 -16.49
CA SER A 410 -3.53 11.01 -15.02
C SER A 410 -4.30 9.79 -14.54
N ARG A 411 -5.37 9.39 -15.25
CA ARG A 411 -6.10 8.15 -14.96
C ARG A 411 -5.21 6.92 -15.14
N THR A 412 -4.49 6.81 -16.27
CA THR A 412 -3.61 5.67 -16.55
C THR A 412 -2.49 5.55 -15.53
N THR A 413 -1.96 6.67 -15.02
CA THR A 413 -0.96 6.69 -13.96
C THR A 413 -1.53 6.11 -12.66
N GLU A 414 -2.72 6.54 -12.24
CA GLU A 414 -3.39 5.99 -11.06
C GLU A 414 -3.76 4.50 -11.24
N ASP A 415 -4.29 4.14 -12.41
CA ASP A 415 -4.67 2.75 -12.74
C ASP A 415 -3.47 1.80 -12.77
N SER A 416 -2.25 2.29 -12.95
CA SER A 416 -1.05 1.46 -13.04
C SER A 416 -0.10 1.66 -11.87
N VAL A 417 0.36 2.89 -11.60
CA VAL A 417 1.40 3.14 -10.60
C VAL A 417 0.84 3.02 -9.19
N THR A 418 -0.21 3.79 -8.90
CA THR A 418 -0.76 3.87 -7.52
C THR A 418 -1.26 2.52 -7.04
N VAL A 419 -2.10 1.86 -7.83
CA VAL A 419 -2.74 0.62 -7.36
C VAL A 419 -1.81 -0.59 -7.35
N THR A 420 -0.75 -0.60 -8.17
CA THR A 420 0.16 -1.77 -8.24
C THR A 420 1.39 -1.63 -7.34
N SER A 421 1.64 -0.48 -6.74
CA SER A 421 2.76 -0.26 -5.83
C SER A 421 2.75 -1.26 -4.66
N VAL A 422 1.57 -1.59 -4.13
CA VAL A 422 1.39 -2.56 -3.03
C VAL A 422 1.70 -4.00 -3.43
N LEU A 423 1.72 -4.32 -4.72
CA LEU A 423 2.01 -5.66 -5.23
C LEU A 423 3.52 -5.93 -5.33
N VAL A 424 4.36 -4.93 -5.13
CA VAL A 424 5.82 -5.06 -5.22
C VAL A 424 6.41 -5.18 -3.80
N PRO A 425 7.04 -6.32 -3.46
CA PRO A 425 7.48 -6.59 -2.08
C PRO A 425 8.51 -5.61 -1.52
N TRP A 426 9.29 -4.96 -2.37
CA TRP A 426 10.31 -3.97 -1.99
C TRP A 426 9.89 -2.52 -2.29
N ASN A 427 8.65 -2.28 -2.72
CA ASN A 427 8.09 -0.95 -2.83
C ASN A 427 7.60 -0.49 -1.44
N THR A 428 7.70 0.81 -1.16
CA THR A 428 7.28 1.41 0.12
C THR A 428 5.87 0.97 0.52
N CYS A 429 4.94 0.88 -0.43
CA CYS A 429 3.57 0.42 -0.19
C CYS A 429 3.51 -1.07 0.17
N GLY A 430 4.17 -1.94 -0.62
CA GLY A 430 4.18 -3.38 -0.37
C GLY A 430 4.78 -3.74 0.98
N MET A 431 5.92 -3.11 1.32
CA MET A 431 6.59 -3.30 2.61
C MET A 431 5.71 -2.86 3.79
N THR A 432 5.07 -1.68 3.66
CA THR A 432 4.22 -1.14 4.71
C THR A 432 3.00 -2.02 4.96
N GLN A 433 2.26 -2.37 3.90
CA GLN A 433 1.03 -3.15 4.05
C GLN A 433 1.31 -4.57 4.55
N ALA A 434 2.38 -5.20 4.06
CA ALA A 434 2.81 -6.51 4.56
C ALA A 434 3.11 -6.48 6.06
N THR A 435 3.79 -5.43 6.54
CA THR A 435 4.14 -5.27 7.95
C THR A 435 2.91 -4.99 8.82
N VAL A 436 2.03 -4.10 8.37
CA VAL A 436 0.84 -3.68 9.14
C VAL A 436 -0.17 -4.82 9.27
N LEU A 437 -0.44 -5.56 8.19
CA LEU A 437 -1.36 -6.69 8.19
C LEU A 437 -0.73 -7.97 8.76
N GLY A 438 0.60 -8.02 8.89
CA GLY A 438 1.32 -9.22 9.29
C GLY A 438 1.28 -10.32 8.23
N VAL A 439 1.09 -9.96 6.94
CA VAL A 439 0.94 -10.89 5.82
C VAL A 439 1.95 -10.54 4.74
N PRO A 440 2.86 -11.45 4.35
CA PRO A 440 3.84 -11.19 3.31
C PRO A 440 3.19 -10.80 1.97
N THR A 441 3.82 -9.88 1.23
CA THR A 441 3.29 -9.40 -0.06
C THR A 441 2.98 -10.53 -1.03
N MET A 442 3.82 -11.55 -1.10
CA MET A 442 3.60 -12.70 -2.01
C MET A 442 2.38 -13.55 -1.64
N VAL A 443 1.94 -13.50 -0.38
CA VAL A 443 0.75 -14.22 0.11
C VAL A 443 -0.53 -13.49 -0.28
N TYR A 444 -0.60 -12.18 -0.11
CA TYR A 444 -1.80 -11.41 -0.46
C TYR A 444 -1.89 -10.99 -1.94
N LEU A 445 -0.76 -10.96 -2.65
CA LEU A 445 -0.70 -10.50 -4.04
C LEU A 445 -1.73 -11.15 -4.96
N PRO A 446 -1.93 -12.49 -4.96
CA PRO A 446 -2.91 -13.13 -5.84
C PRO A 446 -4.36 -12.69 -5.57
N TYR A 447 -4.64 -12.21 -4.38
CA TYR A 447 -5.97 -11.84 -3.91
C TYR A 447 -6.27 -10.35 -3.97
N CYS A 448 -5.32 -9.51 -4.38
CA CYS A 448 -5.52 -8.06 -4.58
C CYS A 448 -6.23 -7.79 -5.90
N PHE A 449 -7.46 -8.30 -6.05
CA PHE A 449 -8.16 -8.30 -7.34
C PHE A 449 -8.36 -6.90 -7.92
N PHE A 450 -8.74 -5.92 -7.11
CA PHE A 450 -8.88 -4.54 -7.59
C PHE A 450 -7.57 -4.00 -8.17
N ASN A 451 -6.46 -4.27 -7.49
CA ASN A 451 -5.13 -3.78 -7.86
C ASN A 451 -4.60 -4.46 -9.14
N ILE A 452 -4.96 -5.72 -9.35
CA ILE A 452 -4.58 -6.48 -10.56
C ILE A 452 -5.47 -6.11 -11.76
N ILE A 453 -6.78 -5.96 -11.53
CA ILE A 453 -7.76 -5.69 -12.59
C ILE A 453 -7.64 -4.25 -13.11
N SER A 454 -7.33 -3.28 -12.26
CA SER A 454 -7.32 -1.86 -12.60
C SER A 454 -6.40 -1.50 -13.80
N PRO A 455 -5.12 -1.93 -13.87
CA PRO A 455 -4.26 -1.66 -15.03
C PRO A 455 -4.77 -2.38 -16.30
N VAL A 456 -5.31 -3.58 -16.18
CA VAL A 456 -5.90 -4.32 -17.31
C VAL A 456 -7.14 -3.59 -17.82
N MET A 457 -8.01 -3.13 -16.92
CA MET A 457 -9.20 -2.35 -17.25
C MET A 457 -8.85 -1.05 -17.97
N SER A 458 -7.77 -0.37 -17.57
CA SER A 458 -7.29 0.84 -18.25
C SER A 458 -6.93 0.58 -19.72
N ILE A 459 -6.23 -0.52 -19.99
CA ILE A 459 -5.89 -0.96 -21.34
C ILE A 459 -7.15 -1.38 -22.13
N ALA A 460 -8.05 -2.16 -21.53
CA ALA A 460 -9.27 -2.63 -22.17
C ALA A 460 -10.18 -1.47 -22.60
N ILE A 461 -10.41 -0.48 -21.72
CA ILE A 461 -11.18 0.71 -22.03
C ILE A 461 -10.52 1.56 -23.11
N ALA A 462 -9.19 1.63 -23.13
CA ALA A 462 -8.46 2.28 -24.21
C ALA A 462 -8.62 1.53 -25.54
N ALA A 463 -8.61 0.20 -25.56
CA ALA A 463 -8.85 -0.62 -26.74
C ALA A 463 -10.26 -0.42 -27.31
N LEU A 464 -11.26 -0.43 -26.43
CA LEU A 464 -12.65 -0.17 -26.80
C LEU A 464 -12.90 1.27 -27.27
N GLY A 465 -12.04 2.23 -26.89
CA GLY A 465 -12.21 3.64 -27.22
C GLY A 465 -13.30 4.36 -26.40
N TYR A 466 -13.77 3.75 -25.33
CA TYR A 466 -14.85 4.29 -24.54
C TYR A 466 -14.42 5.53 -23.76
N LYS A 467 -15.11 6.66 -24.02
CA LYS A 467 -14.85 7.96 -23.39
C LYS A 467 -13.38 8.40 -23.43
N ILE A 468 -12.69 8.14 -24.54
CA ILE A 468 -11.34 8.66 -24.81
C ILE A 468 -11.47 10.01 -25.51
N PHE A 469 -11.03 11.07 -24.86
CA PHE A 469 -11.18 12.43 -25.35
C PHE A 469 -9.90 12.92 -25.99
N ARG A 470 -10.05 13.62 -27.15
CA ARG A 470 -8.97 14.30 -27.87
C ARG A 470 -8.96 15.80 -27.53
N THR A 471 -7.84 16.44 -27.67
CA THR A 471 -7.69 17.90 -27.53
C THR A 471 -8.44 18.60 -28.66
N SER A 472 -9.14 19.70 -28.36
CA SER A 472 -10.05 20.43 -29.28
C SER A 472 -9.39 20.83 -30.60
N ALA A 473 -8.07 21.05 -30.64
CA ALA A 473 -7.32 21.34 -31.88
C ALA A 473 -7.33 20.16 -32.90
N ASN A 474 -7.52 18.93 -32.43
CA ASN A 474 -7.57 17.73 -33.30
C ASN A 474 -9.00 17.27 -33.64
N GLN A 475 -10.03 17.79 -32.93
CA GLN A 475 -11.43 17.49 -33.27
C GLN A 475 -11.86 18.12 -34.61
N GLN A 476 -11.26 19.25 -35.00
CA GLN A 476 -11.54 19.91 -36.28
C GLN A 476 -10.91 19.17 -37.50
N GLY A 477 -9.85 18.39 -37.29
CA GLY A 477 -9.19 17.63 -38.34
C GLY A 477 -9.90 16.31 -38.72
N ASP A 478 -10.62 15.67 -37.78
CA ASP A 478 -11.37 14.44 -38.06
C ASP A 478 -12.77 14.72 -38.62
N ALA A 479 -13.39 15.89 -38.29
CA ALA A 479 -14.65 16.32 -38.88
C ALA A 479 -14.55 16.74 -40.33
N SER A 480 -13.32 17.03 -40.82
CA SER A 480 -13.06 17.37 -42.26
C SER A 480 -12.72 16.14 -43.10
N LYS A 481 -12.61 14.94 -42.49
CA LYS A 481 -12.29 13.67 -43.18
C LYS A 481 -13.43 12.66 -43.18
N ALA A 482 -14.56 13.00 -42.56
CA ALA A 482 -15.85 12.29 -42.61
C ALA A 482 -16.81 13.03 -43.56
#